data_2d33b04d81e11290149d50b6dbd8ac1f
#
_entry.id   2d33b04d81e11290149d50b6dbd8ac1f
#
_cell.length_a   1.000
_cell.length_b   1.000
_cell.length_c   1.000
_cell.angle_alpha   90.00
_cell.angle_beta   90.00
_cell.angle_gamma   90.00
#
_symmetry.space_group_name_H-M   'P 1'
#
loop_
_entity.id
_entity.type
_entity.pdbx_description
1 polymer ?
#
loop_
_entity_poly.entity_id
_entity_poly.type
_entity_poly.pdbx_seq_one_letter_code
_entity_poly.pdbx_strand_id
1 'polypeptide(L)'
;LSSHHPFAVPAEYEGVFPKGNKAIRQCIGYTDHALKLFFEKVSKEPWYKNTLFVFTADHTNSPERPEYETESGLFSVPVVFYQPGSNLKGFRKDVIAQQIDIMPTVLGYLGYDKPFVSFGCDLLNTPAEDTYAVNYINGIYQFFKGDYLLQFDGRNAVAMYAFKTDKLLEHNLL
;
A
#
# COMPACT_ATOMS: atom_id res chain seq x y z
N LEU A 1 1.50 6.64 -18.10
CA LEU A 1 1.13 6.75 -16.68
C LEU A 1 1.69 8.05 -16.13
N SER A 2 0.82 8.98 -15.67
CA SER A 2 1.21 10.34 -15.26
C SER A 2 2.17 10.35 -14.06
N SER A 3 2.01 9.42 -13.11
CA SER A 3 2.84 9.33 -11.90
C SER A 3 4.20 8.66 -12.13
N HIS A 4 4.56 8.34 -13.37
CA HIS A 4 5.88 7.88 -13.78
C HIS A 4 6.69 9.01 -14.44
N HIS A 5 8.03 8.97 -14.34
CA HIS A 5 8.88 9.93 -15.04
C HIS A 5 8.55 9.93 -16.57
N PRO A 6 8.42 11.11 -17.22
CA PRO A 6 8.77 12.48 -16.80
C PRO A 6 7.69 13.25 -16.01
N PHE A 7 6.70 12.60 -15.40
CA PHE A 7 5.64 13.23 -14.60
C PHE A 7 4.78 14.23 -15.39
N ALA A 8 4.39 13.84 -16.59
CA ALA A 8 3.55 14.66 -17.46
C ALA A 8 2.06 14.41 -17.20
N VAL A 9 1.28 15.48 -17.21
CA VAL A 9 -0.18 15.43 -17.26
C VAL A 9 -0.64 15.73 -18.69
N PRO A 10 -1.88 15.35 -19.10
CA PRO A 10 -2.43 15.75 -20.38
C PRO A 10 -2.42 17.27 -20.56
N ALA A 11 -2.25 17.75 -21.81
CA ALA A 11 -2.04 19.16 -22.12
C ALA A 11 -3.14 20.08 -21.57
N GLU A 12 -4.40 19.60 -21.58
CA GLU A 12 -5.56 20.32 -21.03
C GLU A 12 -5.51 20.52 -19.51
N TYR A 13 -4.65 19.78 -18.81
CA TYR A 13 -4.45 19.88 -17.35
C TYR A 13 -3.13 20.54 -16.96
N GLU A 14 -2.34 21.02 -17.94
CA GLU A 14 -1.12 21.76 -17.63
C GLU A 14 -1.42 23.02 -16.83
N GLY A 15 -0.74 23.17 -15.70
CA GLY A 15 -0.92 24.33 -14.80
C GLY A 15 -2.20 24.30 -13.96
N VAL A 16 -3.09 23.31 -14.11
CA VAL A 16 -4.31 23.19 -13.31
C VAL A 16 -4.02 22.74 -11.88
N PHE A 17 -3.06 21.83 -11.71
CA PHE A 17 -2.71 21.30 -10.39
C PHE A 17 -1.39 21.89 -9.89
N PRO A 18 -1.24 22.09 -8.56
CA PRO A 18 0.00 22.63 -7.99
C PRO A 18 1.20 21.73 -8.31
N LYS A 19 2.27 22.32 -8.85
CA LYS A 19 3.54 21.59 -9.09
C LYS A 19 4.37 21.46 -7.82
N GLY A 20 4.28 22.43 -6.90
CA GLY A 20 5.11 22.47 -5.71
C GLY A 20 6.61 22.43 -6.04
N ASN A 21 7.39 21.78 -5.20
CA ASN A 21 8.83 21.57 -5.38
C ASN A 21 9.20 20.25 -6.08
N LYS A 22 8.22 19.38 -6.37
CA LYS A 22 8.41 18.10 -7.05
C LYS A 22 7.39 17.93 -8.18
N ALA A 23 7.87 17.54 -9.36
CA ALA A 23 7.02 17.39 -10.55
C ALA A 23 5.87 16.36 -10.36
N ILE A 24 6.07 15.34 -9.54
CA ILE A 24 5.05 14.33 -9.24
C ILE A 24 3.79 14.93 -8.60
N ARG A 25 3.87 16.08 -7.92
CA ARG A 25 2.70 16.67 -7.22
C ARG A 25 1.56 17.02 -8.17
N GLN A 26 1.87 17.55 -9.36
CA GLN A 26 0.83 17.81 -10.37
C GLN A 26 0.17 16.52 -10.83
N CYS A 27 0.93 15.41 -10.93
CA CYS A 27 0.40 14.11 -11.33
C CYS A 27 -0.50 13.51 -10.23
N ILE A 28 -0.17 13.71 -8.96
CA ILE A 28 -1.03 13.33 -7.83
C ILE A 28 -2.37 14.07 -7.91
N GLY A 29 -2.34 15.40 -8.10
CA GLY A 29 -3.56 16.19 -8.26
C GLY A 29 -4.40 15.76 -9.47
N TYR A 30 -3.74 15.45 -10.59
CA TYR A 30 -4.42 14.92 -11.78
C TYR A 30 -5.05 13.54 -11.52
N THR A 31 -4.32 12.64 -10.86
CA THR A 31 -4.81 11.29 -10.54
C THR A 31 -6.00 11.36 -9.59
N ASP A 32 -5.95 12.22 -8.56
CA ASP A 32 -7.06 12.46 -7.63
C ASP A 32 -8.29 13.00 -8.38
N HIS A 33 -8.08 13.97 -9.28
CA HIS A 33 -9.16 14.50 -10.13
C HIS A 33 -9.77 13.43 -11.04
N ALA A 34 -8.94 12.61 -11.68
CA ALA A 34 -9.42 11.52 -12.53
C ALA A 34 -10.22 10.49 -11.73
N LEU A 35 -9.77 10.16 -10.52
CA LEU A 35 -10.47 9.27 -9.61
C LEU A 35 -11.83 9.87 -9.18
N LYS A 36 -11.87 11.17 -8.89
CA LYS A 36 -13.13 11.89 -8.62
C LYS A 36 -14.11 11.74 -9.77
N LEU A 37 -13.69 12.06 -11.00
CA LEU A 37 -14.54 11.96 -12.19
C LEU A 37 -15.01 10.50 -12.43
N PHE A 38 -14.14 9.53 -12.20
CA PHE A 38 -14.49 8.12 -12.27
C PHE A 38 -15.64 7.81 -11.31
N PHE A 39 -15.52 8.16 -10.01
CA PHE A 39 -16.56 7.88 -9.02
C PHE A 39 -17.84 8.68 -9.24
N GLU A 40 -17.79 9.92 -9.73
CA GLU A 40 -18.98 10.70 -10.12
C GLU A 40 -19.77 10.00 -11.24
N LYS A 41 -19.09 9.30 -12.14
CA LYS A 41 -19.71 8.54 -13.21
C LYS A 41 -20.23 7.19 -12.73
N VAL A 42 -19.35 6.37 -12.13
CA VAL A 42 -19.71 4.98 -11.80
C VAL A 42 -20.69 4.88 -10.62
N SER A 43 -20.78 5.90 -9.76
CA SER A 43 -21.77 5.94 -8.69
C SER A 43 -23.22 5.91 -9.16
N LYS A 44 -23.46 6.20 -10.44
CA LYS A 44 -24.79 6.16 -11.09
C LYS A 44 -25.08 4.80 -11.71
N GLU A 45 -24.10 3.92 -11.80
CA GLU A 45 -24.23 2.62 -12.45
C GLU A 45 -24.92 1.60 -11.53
N PRO A 46 -25.75 0.70 -12.07
CA PRO A 46 -26.48 -0.30 -11.29
C PRO A 46 -25.56 -1.24 -10.47
N TRP A 47 -24.37 -1.52 -10.99
CA TRP A 47 -23.40 -2.41 -10.37
C TRP A 47 -22.58 -1.75 -9.26
N TYR A 48 -22.59 -0.42 -9.13
CA TYR A 48 -21.73 0.33 -8.21
C TYR A 48 -21.77 -0.18 -6.76
N LYS A 49 -22.99 -0.38 -6.23
CA LYS A 49 -23.17 -0.86 -4.85
C LYS A 49 -22.75 -2.32 -4.66
N ASN A 50 -22.64 -3.08 -5.74
CA ASN A 50 -22.22 -4.49 -5.71
C ASN A 50 -20.79 -4.68 -6.20
N THR A 51 -19.96 -3.66 -6.07
CA THR A 51 -18.55 -3.69 -6.50
C THR A 51 -17.62 -3.38 -5.35
N LEU A 52 -16.67 -4.26 -5.11
CA LEU A 52 -15.53 -4.02 -4.23
C LEU A 52 -14.42 -3.33 -5.04
N PHE A 53 -14.10 -2.10 -4.67
CA PHE A 53 -12.97 -1.36 -5.23
C PHE A 53 -11.74 -1.59 -4.35
N VAL A 54 -10.62 -1.95 -4.96
CA VAL A 54 -9.35 -2.14 -4.27
C VAL A 54 -8.33 -1.16 -4.84
N PHE A 55 -7.69 -0.37 -3.96
CA PHE A 55 -6.67 0.59 -4.35
C PHE A 55 -5.38 0.24 -3.66
N THR A 56 -4.31 0.21 -4.42
CA THR A 56 -2.95 0.07 -3.93
C THR A 56 -1.98 0.72 -4.92
N ALA A 57 -0.73 0.87 -4.52
CA ALA A 57 0.36 1.24 -5.42
C ALA A 57 1.31 0.03 -5.59
N ASP A 58 2.09 0.03 -6.65
CA ASP A 58 3.14 -0.96 -6.88
C ASP A 58 4.35 -0.72 -5.95
N HIS A 59 4.75 0.55 -5.78
CA HIS A 59 5.82 0.99 -4.88
C HIS A 59 5.69 2.49 -4.61
N THR A 60 6.48 3.02 -3.68
CA THR A 60 6.59 4.48 -3.46
C THR A 60 7.40 5.13 -4.58
N ASN A 61 7.17 6.44 -4.79
CA ASN A 61 7.95 7.24 -5.74
C ASN A 61 8.13 8.66 -5.19
N SER A 62 9.33 9.21 -5.37
CA SER A 62 9.67 10.59 -4.99
C SER A 62 9.28 10.96 -3.55
N PRO A 63 9.70 10.20 -2.53
CA PRO A 63 9.32 10.43 -1.14
C PRO A 63 9.70 11.84 -0.68
N GLU A 64 8.92 12.39 0.25
CA GLU A 64 9.14 13.72 0.85
C GLU A 64 9.50 13.65 2.32
N ARG A 65 9.34 12.47 2.94
CA ARG A 65 9.67 12.25 4.34
C ARG A 65 10.78 11.22 4.44
N PRO A 66 11.76 11.43 5.33
CA PRO A 66 12.92 10.55 5.47
C PRO A 66 12.55 9.08 5.71
N GLU A 67 11.48 8.81 6.45
CA GLU A 67 11.02 7.44 6.72
C GLU A 67 10.66 6.64 5.45
N TYR A 68 10.26 7.31 4.37
CA TYR A 68 9.96 6.68 3.07
C TYR A 68 11.17 6.60 2.14
N GLU A 69 12.32 7.17 2.54
CA GLU A 69 13.60 7.04 1.83
C GLU A 69 14.40 5.83 2.29
N THR A 70 14.03 5.23 3.42
CA THR A 70 14.62 3.97 3.89
C THR A 70 14.27 2.81 2.96
N GLU A 71 15.11 1.77 2.90
CA GLU A 71 14.83 0.60 2.06
C GLU A 71 13.48 -0.07 2.38
N SER A 72 13.09 -0.07 3.65
CA SER A 72 11.76 -0.56 4.06
C SER A 72 10.64 0.42 3.69
N GLY A 73 10.89 1.72 3.77
CA GLY A 73 9.96 2.78 3.42
C GLY A 73 9.56 2.77 1.95
N LEU A 74 10.44 2.31 1.05
CA LEU A 74 10.16 2.16 -0.38
C LEU A 74 8.98 1.22 -0.67
N PHE A 75 8.69 0.28 0.22
CA PHE A 75 7.56 -0.65 0.10
C PHE A 75 6.29 -0.20 0.84
N SER A 76 6.34 0.95 1.54
CA SER A 76 5.21 1.46 2.31
C SER A 76 4.16 2.09 1.41
N VAL A 77 3.22 1.29 0.94
CA VAL A 77 2.09 1.70 0.09
C VAL A 77 0.75 1.42 0.76
N PRO A 78 -0.31 2.19 0.47
CA PRO A 78 -1.63 1.92 1.01
C PRO A 78 -2.26 0.69 0.36
N VAL A 79 -3.07 -0.05 1.13
CA VAL A 79 -4.03 -1.04 0.63
C VAL A 79 -5.41 -0.62 1.14
N VAL A 80 -6.32 -0.31 0.22
CA VAL A 80 -7.66 0.19 0.55
C VAL A 80 -8.71 -0.71 -0.08
N PHE A 81 -9.64 -1.18 0.73
CA PHE A 81 -10.84 -1.90 0.30
C PHE A 81 -12.05 -0.99 0.49
N TYR A 82 -12.81 -0.77 -0.57
CA TYR A 82 -13.98 0.09 -0.53
C TYR A 82 -15.15 -0.54 -1.29
N GLN A 83 -16.27 -0.68 -0.60
CA GLN A 83 -17.55 -0.99 -1.24
C GLN A 83 -18.62 -0.04 -0.73
N PRO A 84 -19.36 0.64 -1.62
CA PRO A 84 -20.43 1.54 -1.24
C PRO A 84 -21.50 0.85 -0.38
N GLY A 85 -21.83 1.47 0.77
CA GLY A 85 -22.85 0.94 1.68
C GLY A 85 -22.41 -0.26 2.54
N SER A 86 -21.19 -0.73 2.43
CA SER A 86 -20.64 -1.80 3.27
C SER A 86 -20.22 -1.30 4.67
N ASN A 87 -19.85 -2.25 5.54
CA ASN A 87 -19.26 -1.99 6.84
C ASN A 87 -17.73 -1.80 6.81
N LEU A 88 -17.11 -1.82 5.63
CA LEU A 88 -15.67 -1.55 5.48
C LEU A 88 -15.42 -0.06 5.74
N LYS A 89 -14.98 0.26 6.95
CA LYS A 89 -14.76 1.64 7.41
C LYS A 89 -13.55 1.73 8.32
N GLY A 90 -12.91 2.89 8.29
CA GLY A 90 -11.82 3.22 9.19
C GLY A 90 -10.45 2.81 8.67
N PHE A 91 -9.45 2.91 9.55
CA PHE A 91 -8.05 2.62 9.25
C PHE A 91 -7.49 1.65 10.29
N ARG A 92 -7.02 0.50 9.83
CA ARG A 92 -6.41 -0.56 10.64
C ARG A 92 -4.92 -0.29 10.81
N LYS A 93 -4.55 0.37 11.93
CA LYS A 93 -3.14 0.68 12.28
C LYS A 93 -2.40 -0.50 12.91
N ASP A 94 -3.14 -1.46 13.38
CA ASP A 94 -2.69 -2.67 14.06
C ASP A 94 -2.22 -3.77 13.10
N VAL A 95 -2.71 -3.73 11.87
CA VAL A 95 -2.46 -4.74 10.82
C VAL A 95 -1.23 -4.38 10.00
N ILE A 96 -0.37 -5.37 9.76
CA ILE A 96 0.71 -5.29 8.77
C ILE A 96 0.18 -5.93 7.48
N ALA A 97 0.11 -5.16 6.42
CA ALA A 97 -0.42 -5.59 5.13
C ALA A 97 0.66 -5.61 4.05
N GLN A 98 0.51 -6.50 3.10
CA GLN A 98 1.33 -6.56 1.90
C GLN A 98 0.44 -6.85 0.67
N GLN A 99 0.93 -6.58 -0.52
CA GLN A 99 0.12 -6.71 -1.75
C GLN A 99 -0.38 -8.14 -2.01
N ILE A 100 0.37 -9.16 -1.59
CA ILE A 100 -0.06 -10.56 -1.75
C ILE A 100 -1.25 -10.95 -0.85
N ASP A 101 -1.61 -10.11 0.13
CA ASP A 101 -2.80 -10.27 0.96
C ASP A 101 -4.09 -9.87 0.23
N ILE A 102 -3.99 -9.12 -0.87
CA ILE A 102 -5.17 -8.64 -1.60
C ILE A 102 -6.02 -9.80 -2.10
N MET A 103 -5.40 -10.79 -2.73
CA MET A 103 -6.14 -11.94 -3.27
C MET A 103 -6.90 -12.71 -2.18
N PRO A 104 -6.27 -13.22 -1.11
CA PRO A 104 -7.00 -13.96 -0.08
C PRO A 104 -8.03 -13.09 0.63
N THR A 105 -7.79 -11.80 0.81
CA THR A 105 -8.77 -10.87 1.39
C THR A 105 -10.00 -10.71 0.50
N VAL A 106 -9.81 -10.55 -0.82
CA VAL A 106 -10.93 -10.47 -1.78
C VAL A 106 -11.71 -11.77 -1.83
N LEU A 107 -11.03 -12.92 -1.86
CA LEU A 107 -11.69 -14.23 -1.86
C LEU A 107 -12.48 -14.46 -0.58
N GLY A 108 -11.92 -14.14 0.59
CA GLY A 108 -12.63 -14.21 1.87
C GLY A 108 -13.84 -13.28 1.92
N TYR A 109 -13.69 -12.04 1.45
CA TYR A 109 -14.79 -11.07 1.38
C TYR A 109 -15.94 -11.53 0.48
N LEU A 110 -15.62 -12.20 -0.63
CA LEU A 110 -16.61 -12.76 -1.56
C LEU A 110 -17.20 -14.12 -1.11
N GLY A 111 -16.75 -14.67 0.02
CA GLY A 111 -17.21 -15.97 0.53
C GLY A 111 -16.76 -17.15 -0.32
N TYR A 112 -15.58 -17.06 -0.96
CA TYR A 112 -15.03 -18.16 -1.75
C TYR A 112 -14.67 -19.34 -0.85
N ASP A 113 -15.24 -20.52 -1.12
CA ASP A 113 -15.20 -21.71 -0.28
C ASP A 113 -14.31 -22.86 -0.80
N LYS A 114 -13.61 -22.64 -1.92
CA LYS A 114 -12.72 -23.67 -2.48
C LYS A 114 -11.29 -23.52 -1.98
N PRO A 115 -10.54 -24.63 -1.87
CA PRO A 115 -9.11 -24.56 -1.55
C PRO A 115 -8.34 -23.74 -2.58
N PHE A 116 -7.44 -22.89 -2.10
CA PHE A 116 -6.48 -22.14 -2.92
C PHE A 116 -5.14 -22.02 -2.17
N VAL A 117 -4.09 -21.69 -2.90
CA VAL A 117 -2.76 -21.45 -2.33
C VAL A 117 -2.49 -19.95 -2.30
N SER A 118 -2.10 -19.46 -1.14
CA SER A 118 -1.67 -18.07 -0.95
C SER A 118 -0.51 -18.02 0.04
N PHE A 119 0.44 -17.11 -0.20
CA PHE A 119 1.45 -16.71 0.78
C PHE A 119 1.00 -15.49 1.61
N GLY A 120 -0.07 -14.83 1.21
CA GLY A 120 -0.72 -13.76 1.96
C GLY A 120 -1.84 -14.27 2.85
N CYS A 121 -2.39 -13.39 3.68
CA CYS A 121 -3.49 -13.66 4.60
C CYS A 121 -4.73 -12.82 4.24
N ASP A 122 -5.90 -13.22 4.74
CA ASP A 122 -7.12 -12.42 4.68
C ASP A 122 -7.07 -11.31 5.74
N LEU A 123 -6.78 -10.08 5.32
CA LEU A 123 -6.62 -8.93 6.21
C LEU A 123 -7.88 -8.56 7.00
N LEU A 124 -9.06 -8.97 6.55
CA LEU A 124 -10.32 -8.68 7.22
C LEU A 124 -10.63 -9.66 8.36
N ASN A 125 -10.15 -10.90 8.23
CA ASN A 125 -10.45 -11.98 9.16
C ASN A 125 -9.24 -12.48 9.96
N THR A 126 -8.01 -12.21 9.50
CA THR A 126 -6.78 -12.60 10.23
C THR A 126 -6.56 -11.67 11.44
N PRO A 127 -6.29 -12.22 12.64
CA PRO A 127 -5.87 -11.43 13.80
C PRO A 127 -4.63 -10.58 13.49
N ALA A 128 -4.55 -9.37 14.05
CA ALA A 128 -3.47 -8.43 13.75
C ALA A 128 -2.07 -9.00 14.10
N GLU A 129 -1.96 -9.75 15.18
CA GLU A 129 -0.73 -10.43 15.63
C GLU A 129 -0.22 -11.50 14.67
N ASP A 130 -1.10 -12.03 13.81
CA ASP A 130 -0.75 -13.04 12.81
C ASP A 130 -0.39 -12.44 11.45
N THR A 131 -0.63 -11.14 11.26
CA THR A 131 -0.28 -10.44 10.02
C THR A 131 1.22 -10.15 9.96
N TYR A 132 1.78 -10.13 8.74
CA TYR A 132 3.19 -9.88 8.49
C TYR A 132 3.41 -9.34 7.08
N ALA A 133 4.61 -8.81 6.81
CA ALA A 133 5.04 -8.50 5.46
C ALA A 133 6.48 -8.95 5.24
N VAL A 134 6.79 -9.33 3.99
CA VAL A 134 8.14 -9.70 3.56
C VAL A 134 8.51 -8.90 2.32
N ASN A 135 9.61 -8.19 2.37
CA ASN A 135 10.21 -7.52 1.23
C ASN A 135 11.61 -8.08 0.96
N TYR A 136 12.10 -7.86 -0.27
CA TYR A 136 13.48 -8.18 -0.64
C TYR A 136 14.07 -7.05 -1.46
N ILE A 137 15.20 -6.52 -1.01
CA ILE A 137 15.93 -5.48 -1.73
C ILE A 137 17.44 -5.60 -1.43
N ASN A 138 18.27 -5.41 -2.44
CA ASN A 138 19.73 -5.36 -2.32
C ASN A 138 20.36 -6.57 -1.58
N GLY A 139 19.79 -7.78 -1.74
CA GLY A 139 20.28 -8.98 -1.09
C GLY A 139 19.74 -9.21 0.32
N ILE A 140 18.90 -8.32 0.85
CA ILE A 140 18.34 -8.37 2.20
C ILE A 140 16.85 -8.69 2.17
N TYR A 141 16.45 -9.71 2.90
CA TYR A 141 15.05 -9.96 3.24
C TYR A 141 14.67 -9.10 4.44
N GLN A 142 13.52 -8.47 4.35
CA GLN A 142 12.94 -7.64 5.39
C GLN A 142 11.65 -8.29 5.87
N PHE A 143 11.59 -8.75 7.10
CA PHE A 143 10.43 -9.39 7.70
C PHE A 143 9.82 -8.50 8.77
N PHE A 144 8.60 -8.05 8.55
CA PHE A 144 7.81 -7.23 9.47
C PHE A 144 6.81 -8.10 10.21
N LYS A 145 6.85 -8.09 11.54
CA LYS A 145 5.84 -8.73 12.38
C LYS A 145 5.70 -8.01 13.72
N GLY A 146 4.46 -7.76 14.15
CA GLY A 146 4.19 -7.01 15.38
C GLY A 146 4.79 -5.60 15.33
N ASP A 147 5.75 -5.32 16.19
CA ASP A 147 6.42 -4.02 16.28
C ASP A 147 7.83 -4.03 15.67
N TYR A 148 8.28 -5.19 15.17
CA TYR A 148 9.67 -5.39 14.76
C TYR A 148 9.83 -5.65 13.27
N LEU A 149 10.91 -5.12 12.74
CA LEU A 149 11.49 -5.44 11.44
C LEU A 149 12.77 -6.23 11.66
N LEU A 150 12.85 -7.44 11.12
CA LEU A 150 14.07 -8.22 11.04
C LEU A 150 14.65 -8.13 9.62
N GLN A 151 15.96 -7.87 9.52
CA GLN A 151 16.71 -7.94 8.26
C GLN A 151 17.58 -9.21 8.25
N PHE A 152 17.55 -9.94 7.13
CA PHE A 152 18.19 -11.22 6.95
C PHE A 152 18.89 -11.30 5.59
N ASP A 153 20.18 -11.66 5.56
CA ASP A 153 21.01 -11.71 4.34
C ASP A 153 20.95 -13.05 3.59
N GLY A 154 20.09 -13.96 4.02
CA GLY A 154 19.99 -15.32 3.51
C GLY A 154 20.81 -16.34 4.32
N ARG A 155 21.61 -15.89 5.29
CA ARG A 155 22.40 -16.72 6.21
C ARG A 155 22.25 -16.30 7.66
N ASN A 156 22.31 -15.00 7.93
CA ASN A 156 22.29 -14.45 9.28
C ASN A 156 21.24 -13.34 9.40
N ALA A 157 20.72 -13.15 10.60
CA ALA A 157 20.06 -11.91 10.97
C ALA A 157 21.11 -10.81 11.05
N VAL A 158 20.95 -9.72 10.31
CA VAL A 158 21.94 -8.63 10.21
C VAL A 158 21.49 -7.39 10.97
N ALA A 159 20.19 -7.21 11.13
CA ALA A 159 19.63 -6.13 11.94
C ALA A 159 18.21 -6.45 12.41
N MET A 160 17.81 -5.84 13.53
CA MET A 160 16.43 -5.82 14.01
C MET A 160 16.10 -4.40 14.52
N TYR A 161 14.91 -3.91 14.19
CA TYR A 161 14.47 -2.57 14.55
C TYR A 161 13.04 -2.58 15.10
N ALA A 162 12.76 -1.71 16.07
CA ALA A 162 11.41 -1.40 16.52
C ALA A 162 10.76 -0.39 15.55
N PHE A 163 10.44 -0.81 14.32
CA PHE A 163 10.09 0.07 13.18
C PHE A 163 8.88 0.99 13.42
N LYS A 164 7.99 0.66 14.34
CA LYS A 164 6.85 1.52 14.68
C LYS A 164 7.28 2.79 15.41
N THR A 165 8.35 2.75 16.16
CA THR A 165 8.91 3.87 16.94
C THR A 165 10.22 4.41 16.35
N ASP A 166 11.05 3.56 15.81
CA ASP A 166 12.31 3.89 15.12
C ASP A 166 12.06 3.95 13.60
N LYS A 167 11.48 5.06 13.12
CA LYS A 167 11.07 5.23 11.72
C LYS A 167 12.23 5.30 10.73
N LEU A 168 13.40 5.69 11.19
CA LEU A 168 14.59 5.82 10.34
C LEU A 168 15.52 4.60 10.42
N LEU A 169 15.16 3.62 11.26
CA LEU A 169 15.93 2.37 11.45
C LEU A 169 17.38 2.65 11.90
N GLU A 170 17.53 3.54 12.86
CA GLU A 170 18.84 3.98 13.37
C GLU A 170 19.36 3.13 14.54
N HIS A 171 18.46 2.43 15.26
CA HIS A 171 18.76 1.69 16.47
C HIS A 171 18.64 0.18 16.23
N ASN A 172 19.74 -0.43 15.77
CA ASN A 172 19.82 -1.89 15.64
C ASN A 172 19.76 -2.56 17.03
N LEU A 173 18.85 -3.52 17.18
CA LEU A 173 18.60 -4.24 18.44
C LEU A 173 19.31 -5.60 18.53
N LEU A 174 20.08 -6.01 17.50
CA LEU A 174 20.91 -7.22 17.53
C LEU A 174 22.24 -6.98 18.21
#